data_2f524cb1572e35813d0825144f23fe7d
#
_entry.id   2f524cb1572e35813d0825144f23fe7d
#
_cell.length_a   1.000
_cell.length_b   1.000
_cell.length_c   1.000
_cell.angle_alpha   90.00
_cell.angle_beta   90.00
_cell.angle_gamma   90.00
#
_symmetry.space_group_name_H-M   'P 1'
#
loop_
_entity.id
_entity.type
_entity.pdbx_description
1 polymer ?
#
loop_
_entity_poly.entity_id
_entity_poly.type
_entity_poly.pdbx_seq_one_letter_code
_entity_poly.pdbx_strand_id
1 'polypeptide(L)'
;LGVNATTAWQQPNAALYTDHYELTMLQAALHSGTAERRSVFEAFARKLPDGRRYGIVAGTGRLLEALDNFRFEEAQLNFLAANGVVDDRTLAWLADFRFSGTITGYAEGDVYFPGSPILQVESSFGEACILETLILSVLNHDCAIASAASRMTSAAGGRPCIEMGSRRTHEEAAVAAARAAVIAGFDSTSNLEAGLRYGIKTVGTAAHSFTLLHDSEVDAFTAQTASLGLNTSLLVDTYDVEQGVRNAVAVAGQKLGGVRLDSGDLVAQAQWVRELLDDLGNTSTRIMVTSDLDEYAIAALGSAPVDAYGVGTSLVTGSGAPTAGLVYKLVSREGTDGNFVSVAKAAKNKASLGGHKYALRRINQRGRAVAEVVGVGALPHNDGDDRELLETFVADGVVQPGWTGPDAVDRARARHEASLLELPAAAYRLQRGEPVIPTEFEEETR
;
A
#
# COMPACT_ATOMS: atom_id res chain seq x y z
N LEU A 1 -34.83 -7.14 7.14
CA LEU A 1 -34.05 -7.09 8.39
C LEU A 1 -33.00 -6.00 8.18
N GLY A 2 -33.28 -4.77 8.72
CA GLY A 2 -32.31 -3.69 8.70
C GLY A 2 -31.16 -4.05 9.62
N VAL A 3 -30.00 -4.32 9.05
CA VAL A 3 -28.75 -4.37 9.78
C VAL A 3 -28.42 -2.92 10.13
N ASN A 4 -28.48 -2.58 11.42
CA ASN A 4 -27.95 -1.33 11.92
C ASN A 4 -26.43 -1.31 11.63
N ALA A 5 -26.05 -0.63 10.58
CA ALA A 5 -24.66 -0.37 10.23
C ALA A 5 -24.07 0.68 11.15
N THR A 6 -23.75 0.34 12.40
CA THR A 6 -22.94 1.21 13.27
C THR A 6 -22.38 0.44 14.47
N THR A 7 -21.65 -0.63 14.22
CA THR A 7 -20.43 -0.88 14.98
C THR A 7 -19.29 -0.60 14.01
N ALA A 8 -18.86 0.66 13.98
CA ALA A 8 -17.62 1.00 13.30
C ALA A 8 -16.54 0.04 13.82
N TRP A 9 -15.86 -0.64 12.92
CA TRP A 9 -14.70 -1.46 13.28
C TRP A 9 -13.74 -0.58 14.08
N GLN A 10 -13.43 -0.99 15.29
CA GLN A 10 -12.45 -0.29 16.12
C GLN A 10 -11.11 -0.98 15.98
N GLN A 11 -10.11 -0.22 15.59
CA GLN A 11 -8.75 -0.72 15.53
C GLN A 11 -8.28 -1.12 16.93
N PRO A 12 -7.57 -2.25 17.10
CA PRO A 12 -6.98 -2.63 18.38
C PRO A 12 -6.03 -1.56 18.89
N ASN A 13 -5.84 -1.51 20.21
CA ASN A 13 -4.83 -0.65 20.83
C ASN A 13 -3.45 -0.92 20.23
N ALA A 14 -2.79 0.14 19.74
CA ALA A 14 -1.53 0.02 19.01
C ALA A 14 -0.29 0.35 19.88
N ALA A 15 -0.43 0.70 21.15
CA ALA A 15 0.66 1.24 21.98
C ALA A 15 1.86 0.30 22.14
N LEU A 16 1.65 -1.02 22.12
CA LEU A 16 2.74 -2.00 22.20
C LEU A 16 3.28 -2.42 20.80
N TYR A 17 2.85 -1.79 19.73
CA TYR A 17 3.53 -1.88 18.42
C TYR A 17 4.71 -0.90 18.35
N THR A 18 5.45 -0.80 19.47
CA THR A 18 6.71 -0.09 19.64
C THR A 18 7.79 -1.11 20.04
N ASP A 19 9.02 -0.88 19.65
CA ASP A 19 10.12 -1.74 20.06
C ASP A 19 10.60 -1.42 21.47
N HIS A 20 11.12 -2.43 22.17
CA HIS A 20 11.62 -2.28 23.53
C HIS A 20 12.65 -1.15 23.66
N TYR A 21 13.55 -1.02 22.68
CA TYR A 21 14.59 0.02 22.73
C TYR A 21 14.02 1.45 22.63
N GLU A 22 12.86 1.65 22.02
CA GLU A 22 12.20 2.95 21.95
C GLU A 22 11.78 3.41 23.36
N LEU A 23 11.24 2.49 24.15
CA LEU A 23 10.85 2.76 25.53
C LEU A 23 12.06 2.98 26.45
N THR A 24 13.15 2.23 26.27
CA THR A 24 14.39 2.44 27.05
C THR A 24 15.09 3.74 26.65
N MET A 25 15.03 4.16 25.37
CA MET A 25 15.48 5.49 24.96
C MET A 25 14.63 6.60 25.57
N LEU A 26 13.30 6.43 25.58
CA LEU A 26 12.37 7.37 26.22
C LEU A 26 12.73 7.53 27.71
N GLN A 27 12.93 6.43 28.45
CA GLN A 27 13.33 6.46 29.83
C GLN A 27 14.64 7.27 30.03
N ALA A 28 15.67 6.98 29.24
CA ALA A 28 16.93 7.69 29.30
C ALA A 28 16.77 9.19 28.97
N ALA A 29 15.90 9.54 28.02
CA ALA A 29 15.60 10.92 27.65
C ALA A 29 14.84 11.66 28.78
N LEU A 30 13.90 10.99 29.46
CA LEU A 30 13.20 11.54 30.61
C LEU A 30 14.18 11.80 31.77
N HIS A 31 15.12 10.90 32.06
CA HIS A 31 16.14 11.06 33.07
C HIS A 31 17.11 12.19 32.76
N SER A 32 17.52 12.33 31.51
CA SER A 32 18.44 13.41 31.10
C SER A 32 17.75 14.77 30.87
N GLY A 33 16.41 14.82 30.94
CA GLY A 33 15.63 16.04 30.70
C GLY A 33 15.55 16.43 29.20
N THR A 34 15.81 15.49 28.29
CA THR A 34 15.80 15.75 26.85
C THR A 34 14.54 15.22 26.15
N ALA A 35 13.65 14.52 26.87
CA ALA A 35 12.43 13.94 26.27
C ALA A 35 11.50 15.01 25.69
N GLU A 36 11.42 16.18 26.31
CA GLU A 36 10.55 17.29 25.86
C GLU A 36 11.21 18.20 24.81
N ARG A 37 12.45 17.88 24.38
CA ARG A 37 13.12 18.68 23.36
C ARG A 37 12.41 18.52 22.03
N ARG A 38 12.01 19.64 21.41
CA ARG A 38 11.40 19.65 20.09
C ARG A 38 12.31 18.96 19.07
N SER A 39 11.74 18.11 18.26
CA SER A 39 12.46 17.22 17.36
C SER A 39 11.67 16.99 16.07
N VAL A 40 12.39 16.81 14.98
CA VAL A 40 11.81 16.38 13.70
C VAL A 40 12.41 15.05 13.32
N PHE A 41 11.56 14.06 13.16
CA PHE A 41 11.91 12.76 12.61
C PHE A 41 11.36 12.64 11.19
N GLU A 42 12.03 11.86 10.35
CA GLU A 42 11.69 11.69 8.95
C GLU A 42 11.72 10.22 8.56
N ALA A 43 10.66 9.77 7.86
CA ALA A 43 10.63 8.49 7.18
C ALA A 43 10.95 8.69 5.69
N PHE A 44 11.94 7.98 5.18
CA PHE A 44 12.38 8.05 3.79
C PHE A 44 13.04 6.75 3.32
N ALA A 45 13.09 6.52 2.00
CA ALA A 45 13.86 5.44 1.40
C ALA A 45 15.28 5.91 1.08
N ARG A 46 16.32 5.16 1.49
CA ARG A 46 17.69 5.42 1.03
C ARG A 46 17.91 5.00 -0.42
N LYS A 47 17.23 3.94 -0.81
CA LYS A 47 17.20 3.39 -2.17
C LYS A 47 15.86 2.70 -2.38
N LEU A 48 15.45 2.57 -3.60
CA LEU A 48 14.32 1.70 -3.94
C LEU A 48 14.76 0.22 -3.91
N PRO A 49 13.83 -0.72 -3.68
CA PRO A 49 14.11 -2.15 -3.89
C PRO A 49 14.64 -2.41 -5.31
N ASP A 50 15.47 -3.44 -5.45
CA ASP A 50 16.15 -3.75 -6.70
C ASP A 50 15.19 -3.85 -7.89
N GLY A 51 15.49 -3.11 -8.94
CA GLY A 51 14.70 -3.05 -10.17
C GLY A 51 13.51 -2.12 -10.15
N ARG A 52 13.16 -1.53 -9.00
CA ARG A 52 12.10 -0.52 -8.91
C ARG A 52 12.62 0.84 -9.37
N ARG A 53 11.82 1.55 -10.15
CA ARG A 53 12.18 2.86 -10.70
C ARG A 53 11.45 4.01 -10.02
N TYR A 54 10.45 3.67 -9.22
CA TYR A 54 9.67 4.54 -8.32
C TYR A 54 9.01 3.68 -7.24
N GLY A 55 8.55 4.31 -6.17
CA GLY A 55 7.68 3.72 -5.17
C GLY A 55 6.34 4.44 -5.11
N ILE A 56 5.34 3.79 -4.51
CA ILE A 56 4.00 4.38 -4.25
C ILE A 56 3.80 4.47 -2.75
N VAL A 57 3.37 5.64 -2.29
CA VAL A 57 3.01 5.87 -0.88
C VAL A 57 1.67 5.21 -0.59
N ALA A 58 1.65 4.37 0.44
CA ALA A 58 0.45 3.77 0.98
C ALA A 58 0.63 3.47 2.48
N GLY A 59 -0.47 3.35 3.22
CA GLY A 59 -0.47 3.02 4.64
C GLY A 59 -0.71 4.22 5.56
N THR A 60 -0.62 5.46 5.08
CA THR A 60 -0.82 6.65 5.92
C THR A 60 -2.19 6.65 6.59
N GLY A 61 -3.27 6.31 5.87
CA GLY A 61 -4.61 6.24 6.47
C GLY A 61 -4.67 5.23 7.62
N ARG A 62 -4.08 4.03 7.45
CA ARG A 62 -3.98 3.02 8.51
C ARG A 62 -3.12 3.47 9.69
N LEU A 63 -2.02 4.18 9.41
CA LEU A 63 -1.16 4.76 10.44
C LEU A 63 -1.92 5.77 11.29
N LEU A 64 -2.71 6.64 10.69
CA LEU A 64 -3.52 7.64 11.39
C LEU A 64 -4.61 6.98 12.26
N GLU A 65 -5.27 5.95 11.75
CA GLU A 65 -6.21 5.13 12.52
C GLU A 65 -5.53 4.45 13.72
N ALA A 66 -4.31 3.93 13.54
CA ALA A 66 -3.53 3.32 14.60
C ALA A 66 -3.06 4.35 15.64
N LEU A 67 -2.66 5.53 15.19
CA LEU A 67 -2.21 6.63 16.07
C LEU A 67 -3.33 7.12 17.00
N ASP A 68 -4.56 7.18 16.51
CA ASP A 68 -5.72 7.55 17.34
C ASP A 68 -5.96 6.57 18.50
N ASN A 69 -5.55 5.30 18.33
CA ASN A 69 -5.62 4.23 19.32
C ASN A 69 -4.26 3.91 19.98
N PHE A 70 -3.23 4.73 19.77
CA PHE A 70 -1.91 4.55 20.37
C PHE A 70 -1.89 5.14 21.78
N ARG A 71 -2.36 4.36 22.77
CA ARG A 71 -2.54 4.78 24.16
C ARG A 71 -2.11 3.68 25.11
N PHE A 72 -1.33 4.02 26.13
CA PHE A 72 -0.92 3.08 27.16
C PHE A 72 -2.00 3.03 28.24
N GLU A 73 -2.87 2.04 28.13
CA GLU A 73 -3.93 1.76 29.09
C GLU A 73 -3.43 0.85 30.21
N GLU A 74 -4.28 0.54 31.18
CA GLU A 74 -3.93 -0.26 32.37
C GLU A 74 -3.23 -1.59 32.02
N ALA A 75 -3.72 -2.30 30.98
CA ALA A 75 -3.14 -3.59 30.58
C ALA A 75 -1.70 -3.46 30.07
N GLN A 76 -1.42 -2.43 29.22
CA GLN A 76 -0.09 -2.16 28.69
C GLN A 76 0.86 -1.69 29.80
N LEU A 77 0.42 -0.79 30.66
CA LEU A 77 1.23 -0.28 31.78
C LEU A 77 1.56 -1.39 32.78
N ASN A 78 0.59 -2.22 33.15
CA ASN A 78 0.81 -3.36 34.05
C ASN A 78 1.81 -4.36 33.45
N PHE A 79 1.73 -4.63 32.14
CA PHE A 79 2.71 -5.48 31.45
C PHE A 79 4.13 -4.89 31.53
N LEU A 80 4.29 -3.59 31.24
CA LEU A 80 5.59 -2.92 31.28
C LEU A 80 6.18 -2.90 32.69
N ALA A 81 5.36 -2.59 33.70
CA ALA A 81 5.76 -2.59 35.11
C ALA A 81 6.15 -3.99 35.59
N ALA A 82 5.31 -5.01 35.36
CA ALA A 82 5.56 -6.37 35.85
C ALA A 82 6.83 -7.00 35.25
N ASN A 83 7.23 -6.57 34.05
CA ASN A 83 8.42 -7.06 33.37
C ASN A 83 9.63 -6.14 33.53
N GLY A 84 9.52 -5.03 34.29
CA GLY A 84 10.60 -4.11 34.52
C GLY A 84 11.15 -3.48 33.24
N VAL A 85 10.29 -3.25 32.23
CA VAL A 85 10.69 -2.69 30.95
C VAL A 85 11.15 -1.25 31.10
N VAL A 86 10.43 -0.46 31.90
CA VAL A 86 10.73 0.93 32.24
C VAL A 86 10.41 1.21 33.72
N ASP A 87 10.93 2.30 34.25
CA ASP A 87 10.71 2.73 35.63
C ASP A 87 9.36 3.45 35.84
N ASP A 88 9.02 3.69 37.11
CA ASP A 88 7.77 4.34 37.52
C ASP A 88 7.56 5.73 36.92
N ARG A 89 8.65 6.51 36.77
CA ARG A 89 8.58 7.82 36.11
C ARG A 89 8.17 7.73 34.67
N THR A 90 8.73 6.77 33.96
CA THR A 90 8.42 6.52 32.56
C THR A 90 6.99 5.93 32.40
N LEU A 91 6.57 5.04 33.29
CA LEU A 91 5.20 4.53 33.34
C LEU A 91 4.19 5.67 33.54
N ALA A 92 4.46 6.61 34.43
CA ALA A 92 3.58 7.77 34.62
C ALA A 92 3.49 8.63 33.35
N TRP A 93 4.60 8.88 32.68
CA TRP A 93 4.64 9.62 31.44
C TRP A 93 3.83 8.91 30.33
N LEU A 94 4.00 7.58 30.20
CA LEU A 94 3.25 6.76 29.22
C LEU A 94 1.75 6.73 29.49
N ALA A 95 1.32 6.73 30.77
CA ALA A 95 -0.09 6.76 31.15
C ALA A 95 -0.79 8.05 30.66
N ASP A 96 -0.07 9.17 30.69
CA ASP A 96 -0.57 10.47 30.23
C ASP A 96 -0.34 10.72 28.73
N PHE A 97 0.39 9.80 28.05
CA PHE A 97 0.76 9.98 26.66
C PHE A 97 -0.46 10.21 25.76
N ARG A 98 -0.39 11.29 25.01
CA ARG A 98 -1.25 11.59 23.86
C ARG A 98 -0.38 12.32 22.87
N PHE A 99 -0.33 11.82 21.63
CA PHE A 99 0.43 12.50 20.59
C PHE A 99 -0.10 13.92 20.41
N SER A 100 0.78 14.90 20.51
CA SER A 100 0.42 16.33 20.43
C SER A 100 1.13 17.06 19.29
N GLY A 101 1.95 16.35 18.51
CA GLY A 101 2.76 16.93 17.45
C GLY A 101 2.02 17.09 16.11
N THR A 102 2.80 17.44 15.10
CA THR A 102 2.37 17.60 13.71
C THR A 102 2.99 16.51 12.84
N ILE A 103 2.20 15.91 11.96
CA ILE A 103 2.67 14.94 10.96
C ILE A 103 2.34 15.47 9.58
N THR A 104 3.39 15.59 8.76
CA THR A 104 3.29 15.96 7.35
C THR A 104 3.92 14.88 6.49
N GLY A 105 3.57 14.81 5.20
CA GLY A 105 4.17 13.84 4.30
C GLY A 105 3.52 13.79 2.94
N TYR A 106 3.95 12.84 2.12
CA TYR A 106 3.34 12.58 0.82
C TYR A 106 2.02 11.86 1.01
N ALA A 107 1.03 12.30 0.30
CA ALA A 107 -0.28 11.68 0.37
C ALA A 107 -0.29 10.28 -0.26
N GLU A 108 -1.15 9.39 0.25
CA GLU A 108 -1.31 8.04 -0.33
C GLU A 108 -1.67 8.12 -1.81
N GLY A 109 -1.05 7.27 -2.60
CA GLY A 109 -1.14 7.25 -4.05
C GLY A 109 -0.05 8.05 -4.75
N ASP A 110 0.63 8.97 -4.07
CA ASP A 110 1.76 9.69 -4.67
C ASP A 110 2.96 8.76 -4.92
N VAL A 111 3.68 9.10 -5.97
CA VAL A 111 4.97 8.46 -6.29
C VAL A 111 6.06 9.06 -5.41
N TYR A 112 7.01 8.24 -4.95
CA TYR A 112 8.19 8.69 -4.23
C TYR A 112 9.49 8.11 -4.82
N PHE A 113 10.60 8.73 -4.48
CA PHE A 113 11.95 8.38 -4.91
C PHE A 113 12.90 8.27 -3.69
N PRO A 114 14.15 7.77 -3.87
CA PRO A 114 15.13 7.79 -2.79
C PRO A 114 15.37 9.20 -2.26
N GLY A 115 15.31 9.37 -0.94
CA GLY A 115 15.48 10.66 -0.29
C GLY A 115 14.21 11.53 -0.17
N SER A 116 13.08 11.10 -0.76
CA SER A 116 11.79 11.78 -0.55
C SER A 116 11.40 11.77 0.93
N PRO A 117 11.05 12.90 1.54
CA PRO A 117 10.53 12.97 2.92
C PRO A 117 9.09 12.47 2.96
N ILE A 118 8.91 11.13 2.88
CA ILE A 118 7.60 10.48 2.77
C ILE A 118 6.70 10.83 3.96
N LEU A 119 7.29 10.93 5.15
CA LEU A 119 6.59 11.35 6.36
C LEU A 119 7.57 12.09 7.28
N GLN A 120 7.14 13.19 7.86
CA GLN A 120 7.85 13.91 8.90
C GLN A 120 6.97 14.03 10.14
N VAL A 121 7.57 13.80 11.30
CA VAL A 121 6.94 13.95 12.63
C VAL A 121 7.67 15.05 13.37
N GLU A 122 7.01 16.17 13.58
CA GLU A 122 7.49 17.25 14.45
C GLU A 122 6.76 17.19 15.79
N SER A 123 7.49 16.87 16.86
CA SER A 123 6.96 16.75 18.22
C SER A 123 8.08 16.84 19.24
N SER A 124 7.80 16.54 20.52
CA SER A 124 8.86 16.25 21.48
C SER A 124 9.61 14.98 21.08
N PHE A 125 10.88 14.86 21.50
CA PHE A 125 11.66 13.65 21.25
C PHE A 125 10.95 12.40 21.78
N GLY A 126 10.39 12.50 23.00
CA GLY A 126 9.71 11.39 23.66
C GLY A 126 8.50 10.89 22.86
N GLU A 127 7.67 11.81 22.37
CA GLU A 127 6.50 11.44 21.55
C GLU A 127 6.90 10.84 20.21
N ALA A 128 7.85 11.44 19.53
CA ALA A 128 8.22 11.02 18.18
C ALA A 128 9.02 9.71 18.17
N CYS A 129 9.88 9.46 19.17
CA CYS A 129 10.73 8.27 19.17
C CYS A 129 9.96 6.96 19.35
N ILE A 130 8.88 6.94 20.13
CA ILE A 130 8.08 5.72 20.37
C ILE A 130 7.16 5.33 19.22
N LEU A 131 7.09 6.14 18.17
CA LEU A 131 6.30 5.89 16.96
C LEU A 131 7.11 5.22 15.85
N GLU A 132 8.44 5.06 15.98
CA GLU A 132 9.32 4.56 14.91
C GLU A 132 8.83 3.22 14.36
N THR A 133 8.62 2.22 15.21
CA THR A 133 8.22 0.88 14.78
C THR A 133 6.81 0.87 14.18
N LEU A 134 5.85 1.58 14.77
CA LEU A 134 4.51 1.68 14.21
C LEU A 134 4.54 2.31 12.80
N ILE A 135 5.21 3.45 12.64
CA ILE A 135 5.33 4.14 11.35
C ILE A 135 5.98 3.23 10.31
N LEU A 136 7.12 2.62 10.66
CA LEU A 136 7.89 1.83 9.71
C LEU A 136 7.21 0.51 9.37
N SER A 137 6.56 -0.17 10.31
CA SER A 137 5.86 -1.44 10.02
C SER A 137 4.71 -1.23 9.06
N VAL A 138 3.93 -0.17 9.23
CA VAL A 138 2.82 0.17 8.33
C VAL A 138 3.33 0.61 6.96
N LEU A 139 4.19 1.63 6.92
CA LEU A 139 4.61 2.22 5.65
C LEU A 139 5.50 1.28 4.83
N ASN A 140 6.41 0.53 5.45
CA ASN A 140 7.26 -0.43 4.74
C ASN A 140 6.44 -1.52 4.03
N HIS A 141 5.41 -2.05 4.70
CA HIS A 141 4.54 -3.08 4.12
C HIS A 141 3.66 -2.49 3.02
N ASP A 142 2.88 -1.45 3.33
CA ASP A 142 1.86 -0.94 2.41
C ASP A 142 2.46 -0.28 1.16
N CYS A 143 3.57 0.47 1.31
CA CYS A 143 4.29 1.03 0.16
C CYS A 143 4.91 -0.06 -0.74
N ALA A 144 5.40 -1.17 -0.16
CA ALA A 144 5.93 -2.29 -0.95
C ALA A 144 4.83 -2.94 -1.80
N ILE A 145 3.67 -3.22 -1.20
CA ILE A 145 2.51 -3.81 -1.89
C ILE A 145 1.98 -2.85 -2.97
N ALA A 146 1.75 -1.57 -2.63
CA ALA A 146 1.27 -0.58 -3.58
C ALA A 146 2.23 -0.40 -4.77
N SER A 147 3.55 -0.40 -4.52
CA SER A 147 4.55 -0.30 -5.57
C SER A 147 4.55 -1.51 -6.51
N ALA A 148 4.36 -2.73 -5.97
CA ALA A 148 4.18 -3.94 -6.79
C ALA A 148 2.87 -3.88 -7.59
N ALA A 149 1.77 -3.52 -6.95
CA ALA A 149 0.46 -3.37 -7.57
C ALA A 149 0.48 -2.37 -8.73
N SER A 150 1.11 -1.20 -8.55
CA SER A 150 1.25 -0.17 -9.58
C SER A 150 1.97 -0.67 -10.84
N ARG A 151 2.99 -1.52 -10.68
CA ARG A 151 3.67 -2.16 -11.81
C ARG A 151 2.78 -3.18 -12.51
N MET A 152 2.00 -3.96 -11.75
CA MET A 152 1.06 -4.95 -12.29
C MET A 152 -0.07 -4.28 -13.07
N THR A 153 -0.66 -3.22 -12.53
CA THR A 153 -1.73 -2.47 -13.23
C THR A 153 -1.21 -1.74 -14.45
N SER A 154 0.01 -1.21 -14.41
CA SER A 154 0.68 -0.64 -15.60
C SER A 154 0.91 -1.70 -16.67
N ALA A 155 1.36 -2.91 -16.30
CA ALA A 155 1.55 -4.02 -17.23
C ALA A 155 0.23 -4.55 -17.81
N ALA A 156 -0.86 -4.48 -17.03
CA ALA A 156 -2.20 -4.90 -17.44
C ALA A 156 -2.81 -4.03 -18.55
N GLY A 157 -2.30 -2.81 -18.76
CA GLY A 157 -2.70 -1.95 -19.86
C GLY A 157 -4.19 -1.57 -19.85
N GLY A 158 -4.74 -1.31 -18.66
CA GLY A 158 -6.14 -0.94 -18.45
C GLY A 158 -7.10 -2.12 -18.26
N ARG A 159 -6.62 -3.37 -18.31
CA ARG A 159 -7.41 -4.54 -17.96
C ARG A 159 -7.54 -4.65 -16.43
N PRO A 160 -8.72 -5.01 -15.89
CA PRO A 160 -8.91 -5.14 -14.45
C PRO A 160 -7.95 -6.14 -13.80
N CYS A 161 -7.37 -5.74 -12.67
CA CYS A 161 -6.61 -6.61 -11.77
C CYS A 161 -7.43 -6.82 -10.49
N ILE A 162 -7.52 -8.06 -10.03
CA ILE A 162 -8.27 -8.46 -8.84
C ILE A 162 -7.30 -9.03 -7.82
N GLU A 163 -7.32 -8.47 -6.61
CA GLU A 163 -6.53 -8.97 -5.48
C GLU A 163 -7.11 -10.30 -4.96
N MET A 164 -6.30 -11.35 -4.92
CA MET A 164 -6.68 -12.69 -4.48
C MET A 164 -5.65 -13.35 -3.54
N GLY A 165 -4.88 -12.55 -2.80
CA GLY A 165 -3.76 -13.01 -1.98
C GLY A 165 -4.09 -13.38 -0.55
N SER A 166 -5.34 -13.27 -0.10
CA SER A 166 -5.73 -13.41 1.32
C SER A 166 -5.23 -14.69 2.00
N ARG A 167 -5.09 -15.79 1.28
CA ARG A 167 -4.61 -17.09 1.81
C ARG A 167 -3.09 -17.31 1.65
N ARG A 168 -2.35 -16.27 1.29
CA ARG A 168 -0.91 -16.33 0.98
C ARG A 168 -0.05 -15.46 1.90
N THR A 169 -0.66 -14.78 2.86
CA THR A 169 0.00 -13.95 3.86
C THR A 169 -0.78 -13.99 5.18
N HIS A 170 -0.27 -13.33 6.21
CA HIS A 170 -0.97 -13.17 7.50
C HIS A 170 -2.32 -12.47 7.31
N GLU A 171 -3.36 -12.88 8.03
CA GLU A 171 -4.75 -12.43 7.83
C GLU A 171 -4.91 -10.91 7.90
N GLU A 172 -4.29 -10.24 8.86
CA GLU A 172 -4.35 -8.76 8.95
C GLU A 172 -3.48 -8.08 7.87
N ALA A 173 -2.35 -8.68 7.50
CA ALA A 173 -1.54 -8.21 6.38
C ALA A 173 -2.28 -8.35 5.03
N ALA A 174 -3.14 -9.37 4.88
CA ALA A 174 -3.98 -9.53 3.70
C ALA A 174 -4.98 -8.38 3.54
N VAL A 175 -5.59 -7.92 4.64
CA VAL A 175 -6.50 -6.76 4.65
C VAL A 175 -5.75 -5.48 4.22
N ALA A 176 -4.56 -5.26 4.79
CA ALA A 176 -3.72 -4.14 4.44
C ALA A 176 -3.25 -4.19 2.98
N ALA A 177 -2.86 -5.38 2.50
CA ALA A 177 -2.43 -5.60 1.12
C ALA A 177 -3.57 -5.32 0.11
N ALA A 178 -4.79 -5.76 0.41
CA ALA A 178 -5.96 -5.48 -0.43
C ALA A 178 -6.21 -3.96 -0.55
N ARG A 179 -6.12 -3.23 0.56
CA ARG A 179 -6.24 -1.76 0.56
C ARG A 179 -5.14 -1.10 -0.29
N ALA A 180 -3.89 -1.48 -0.07
CA ALA A 180 -2.74 -0.92 -0.79
C ALA A 180 -2.81 -1.23 -2.30
N ALA A 181 -3.28 -2.42 -2.68
CA ALA A 181 -3.46 -2.81 -4.07
C ALA A 181 -4.53 -1.95 -4.77
N VAL A 182 -5.67 -1.69 -4.11
CA VAL A 182 -6.74 -0.86 -4.66
C VAL A 182 -6.29 0.59 -4.83
N ILE A 183 -5.54 1.15 -3.88
CA ILE A 183 -4.92 2.47 -4.03
C ILE A 183 -4.05 2.51 -5.29
N ALA A 184 -3.30 1.45 -5.58
CA ALA A 184 -2.42 1.35 -6.75
C ALA A 184 -3.11 0.78 -8.01
N GLY A 185 -4.43 0.89 -8.11
CA GLY A 185 -5.19 0.67 -9.32
C GLY A 185 -5.83 -0.70 -9.50
N PHE A 186 -5.73 -1.62 -8.53
CA PHE A 186 -6.53 -2.86 -8.55
C PHE A 186 -8.02 -2.53 -8.50
N ASP A 187 -8.83 -3.26 -9.25
CA ASP A 187 -10.26 -2.98 -9.41
C ASP A 187 -11.10 -3.45 -8.21
N SER A 188 -10.69 -4.56 -7.61
CA SER A 188 -11.43 -5.23 -6.54
C SER A 188 -10.56 -6.21 -5.78
N THR A 189 -11.11 -6.77 -4.70
CA THR A 189 -10.44 -7.78 -3.87
C THR A 189 -11.36 -8.98 -3.60
N SER A 190 -10.79 -10.13 -3.27
CA SER A 190 -11.51 -11.27 -2.69
C SER A 190 -11.66 -11.16 -1.17
N ASN A 191 -11.04 -10.15 -0.52
CA ASN A 191 -10.98 -9.99 0.92
C ASN A 191 -12.23 -9.26 1.45
N LEU A 192 -13.10 -9.99 2.14
CA LEU A 192 -14.34 -9.44 2.68
C LEU A 192 -14.10 -8.42 3.79
N GLU A 193 -13.07 -8.62 4.63
CA GLU A 193 -12.74 -7.71 5.71
C GLU A 193 -12.22 -6.36 5.18
N ALA A 194 -11.46 -6.37 4.11
CA ALA A 194 -11.05 -5.13 3.43
C ALA A 194 -12.28 -4.41 2.83
N GLY A 195 -13.24 -5.16 2.31
CA GLY A 195 -14.53 -4.61 1.87
C GLY A 195 -15.28 -3.92 3.00
N LEU A 196 -15.35 -4.56 4.17
CA LEU A 196 -16.04 -4.02 5.34
C LEU A 196 -15.35 -2.75 5.88
N ARG A 197 -14.03 -2.80 6.09
CA ARG A 197 -13.27 -1.69 6.71
C ARG A 197 -13.15 -0.47 5.80
N TYR A 198 -12.94 -0.69 4.50
CA TYR A 198 -12.53 0.36 3.57
C TYR A 198 -13.51 0.59 2.40
N GLY A 199 -14.67 -0.07 2.41
CA GLY A 199 -15.65 0.09 1.34
C GLY A 199 -15.19 -0.46 -0.02
N ILE A 200 -14.14 -1.27 -0.06
CA ILE A 200 -13.57 -1.83 -1.29
C ILE A 200 -14.53 -2.85 -1.90
N LYS A 201 -14.73 -2.77 -3.21
CA LYS A 201 -15.53 -3.73 -3.96
C LYS A 201 -14.95 -5.15 -3.81
N THR A 202 -15.78 -6.07 -3.33
CA THR A 202 -15.41 -7.48 -3.21
C THR A 202 -16.00 -8.32 -4.34
N VAL A 203 -15.24 -9.31 -4.78
CA VAL A 203 -15.66 -10.26 -5.82
C VAL A 203 -15.25 -11.68 -5.46
N GLY A 204 -16.04 -12.65 -5.93
CA GLY A 204 -15.76 -14.07 -5.75
C GLY A 204 -16.66 -14.90 -6.65
N THR A 205 -16.18 -16.08 -7.02
CA THR A 205 -16.94 -17.06 -7.81
C THR A 205 -16.91 -18.44 -7.11
N ALA A 206 -16.13 -19.37 -7.61
CA ALA A 206 -15.97 -20.71 -7.03
C ALA A 206 -14.49 -21.12 -7.11
N ALA A 207 -14.13 -22.14 -6.32
CA ALA A 207 -12.86 -22.84 -6.41
C ALA A 207 -13.09 -24.26 -6.95
N HIS A 208 -12.01 -24.96 -7.36
CA HIS A 208 -12.06 -26.35 -7.84
C HIS A 208 -12.80 -27.29 -6.89
N SER A 209 -12.73 -27.08 -5.57
CA SER A 209 -13.44 -27.86 -4.56
C SER A 209 -14.96 -27.85 -4.76
N PHE A 210 -15.52 -26.75 -5.31
CA PHE A 210 -16.95 -26.68 -5.61
C PHE A 210 -17.31 -27.60 -6.79
N THR A 211 -16.50 -27.62 -7.85
CA THR A 211 -16.67 -28.55 -8.98
C THR A 211 -16.51 -30.00 -8.50
N LEU A 212 -15.50 -30.27 -7.69
CA LEU A 212 -15.22 -31.61 -7.14
C LEU A 212 -16.27 -32.12 -6.14
N LEU A 213 -17.10 -31.26 -5.58
CA LEU A 213 -18.22 -31.62 -4.71
C LEU A 213 -19.37 -32.30 -5.49
N HIS A 214 -19.52 -32.00 -6.77
CA HIS A 214 -20.60 -32.48 -7.62
C HIS A 214 -20.20 -33.72 -8.40
N ASP A 215 -21.18 -34.53 -8.81
CA ASP A 215 -20.95 -35.76 -9.57
C ASP A 215 -20.50 -35.47 -11.00
N SER A 216 -20.80 -34.27 -11.51
CA SER A 216 -20.32 -33.79 -12.81
C SER A 216 -20.03 -32.28 -12.80
N GLU A 217 -19.16 -31.85 -13.70
CA GLU A 217 -18.86 -30.42 -13.91
C GLU A 217 -20.10 -29.64 -14.38
N VAL A 218 -20.98 -30.28 -15.16
CA VAL A 218 -22.25 -29.69 -15.62
C VAL A 218 -23.18 -29.41 -14.44
N ASP A 219 -23.26 -30.33 -13.46
CA ASP A 219 -24.06 -30.12 -12.25
C ASP A 219 -23.52 -28.97 -11.42
N ALA A 220 -22.20 -28.89 -11.27
CA ALA A 220 -21.54 -27.79 -10.58
C ALA A 220 -21.84 -26.43 -11.25
N PHE A 221 -21.67 -26.33 -12.56
CA PHE A 221 -21.95 -25.12 -13.32
C PHE A 221 -23.43 -24.73 -13.27
N THR A 222 -24.32 -25.72 -13.34
CA THR A 222 -25.77 -25.49 -13.20
C THR A 222 -26.10 -24.93 -11.82
N ALA A 223 -25.56 -25.51 -10.75
CA ALA A 223 -25.77 -25.01 -9.39
C ALA A 223 -25.20 -23.60 -9.21
N GLN A 224 -24.00 -23.33 -9.73
CA GLN A 224 -23.37 -22.00 -9.63
C GLN A 224 -24.17 -20.94 -10.39
N THR A 225 -24.60 -21.21 -11.62
CA THR A 225 -25.39 -20.27 -12.43
C THR A 225 -26.80 -20.06 -11.88
N ALA A 226 -27.40 -21.07 -11.24
CA ALA A 226 -28.66 -20.91 -10.53
C ALA A 226 -28.57 -19.97 -9.33
N SER A 227 -27.41 -19.96 -8.64
CA SER A 227 -27.16 -19.11 -7.47
C SER A 227 -26.67 -17.71 -7.83
N LEU A 228 -25.73 -17.58 -8.76
CA LEU A 228 -25.02 -16.33 -9.08
C LEU A 228 -25.50 -15.68 -10.37
N GLY A 229 -26.40 -16.32 -11.12
CA GLY A 229 -26.86 -15.88 -12.42
C GLY A 229 -25.95 -16.34 -13.57
N LEU A 230 -26.49 -16.32 -14.79
CA LEU A 230 -25.78 -16.77 -16.00
C LEU A 230 -24.57 -15.90 -16.36
N ASN A 231 -24.54 -14.65 -15.91
CA ASN A 231 -23.43 -13.71 -16.14
C ASN A 231 -22.26 -13.89 -15.15
N THR A 232 -22.18 -15.02 -14.46
CA THR A 232 -21.04 -15.36 -13.60
C THR A 232 -19.84 -15.85 -14.42
N SER A 233 -18.68 -15.96 -13.79
CA SER A 233 -17.50 -16.62 -14.37
C SER A 233 -17.38 -18.04 -13.85
N LEU A 234 -17.21 -19.01 -14.76
CA LEU A 234 -17.05 -20.43 -14.45
C LEU A 234 -15.58 -20.84 -14.56
N LEU A 235 -15.12 -21.66 -13.59
CA LEU A 235 -13.76 -22.19 -13.53
C LEU A 235 -13.70 -23.48 -14.36
N VAL A 236 -13.06 -23.41 -15.55
CA VAL A 236 -13.18 -24.45 -16.58
C VAL A 236 -11.99 -25.40 -16.67
N ASP A 237 -11.02 -25.28 -15.77
CA ASP A 237 -9.79 -26.08 -15.78
C ASP A 237 -9.68 -27.07 -14.60
N THR A 238 -10.85 -27.51 -14.08
CA THR A 238 -10.85 -28.56 -13.04
C THR A 238 -10.46 -29.92 -13.58
N TYR A 239 -10.84 -30.24 -14.82
CA TYR A 239 -10.53 -31.47 -15.52
C TYR A 239 -9.88 -31.20 -16.88
N ASP A 240 -10.66 -31.16 -17.94
CA ASP A 240 -10.24 -30.84 -19.29
C ASP A 240 -10.80 -29.47 -19.70
N VAL A 241 -9.94 -28.54 -20.09
CA VAL A 241 -10.33 -27.15 -20.36
C VAL A 241 -11.28 -27.04 -21.55
N GLU A 242 -11.07 -27.82 -22.63
CA GLU A 242 -11.94 -27.78 -23.80
C GLU A 242 -13.35 -28.24 -23.42
N GLN A 243 -13.44 -29.35 -22.73
CA GLN A 243 -14.73 -29.90 -22.26
C GLN A 243 -15.36 -28.95 -21.24
N GLY A 244 -14.59 -28.34 -20.36
CA GLY A 244 -15.06 -27.35 -19.38
C GLY A 244 -15.69 -26.12 -20.05
N VAL A 245 -15.05 -25.57 -21.09
CA VAL A 245 -15.62 -24.46 -21.87
C VAL A 245 -16.93 -24.89 -22.59
N ARG A 246 -16.98 -26.08 -23.19
CA ARG A 246 -18.19 -26.60 -23.82
C ARG A 246 -19.33 -26.81 -22.82
N ASN A 247 -19.03 -27.35 -21.64
CA ASN A 247 -19.98 -27.51 -20.54
C ASN A 247 -20.50 -26.17 -20.04
N ALA A 248 -19.61 -25.17 -19.86
CA ALA A 248 -19.99 -23.83 -19.45
C ALA A 248 -20.95 -23.15 -20.43
N VAL A 249 -20.65 -23.25 -21.72
CA VAL A 249 -21.53 -22.74 -22.80
C VAL A 249 -22.84 -23.51 -22.86
N ALA A 250 -22.83 -24.84 -22.71
CA ALA A 250 -24.06 -25.65 -22.70
C ALA A 250 -25.00 -25.25 -21.54
N VAL A 251 -24.46 -24.88 -20.36
CA VAL A 251 -25.24 -24.47 -19.19
C VAL A 251 -25.76 -23.05 -19.30
N ALA A 252 -24.88 -22.09 -19.62
CA ALA A 252 -25.19 -20.64 -19.56
C ALA A 252 -25.57 -20.02 -20.91
N GLY A 253 -25.29 -20.70 -22.03
CA GLY A 253 -25.51 -20.20 -23.38
C GLY A 253 -24.72 -18.90 -23.64
N GLN A 254 -25.25 -18.05 -24.49
CA GLN A 254 -24.64 -16.75 -24.84
C GLN A 254 -24.63 -15.73 -23.69
N LYS A 255 -25.26 -16.05 -22.57
CA LYS A 255 -25.26 -15.19 -21.36
C LYS A 255 -24.11 -15.49 -20.42
N LEU A 256 -23.23 -16.44 -20.74
CA LEU A 256 -22.03 -16.76 -19.95
C LEU A 256 -21.15 -15.52 -19.78
N GLY A 257 -20.98 -15.06 -18.55
CA GLY A 257 -20.25 -13.83 -18.25
C GLY A 257 -18.74 -13.95 -18.47
N GLY A 258 -18.17 -15.12 -18.11
CA GLY A 258 -16.75 -15.38 -18.27
C GLY A 258 -16.35 -16.82 -18.00
N VAL A 259 -15.15 -17.16 -18.42
CA VAL A 259 -14.43 -18.37 -18.03
C VAL A 259 -13.14 -18.00 -17.32
N ARG A 260 -12.72 -18.81 -16.35
CA ARG A 260 -11.47 -18.61 -15.61
C ARG A 260 -10.49 -19.76 -15.86
N LEU A 261 -9.25 -19.37 -16.18
CA LEU A 261 -8.12 -20.26 -16.41
C LEU A 261 -7.10 -20.03 -15.30
N ASP A 262 -6.75 -21.09 -14.55
CA ASP A 262 -5.88 -20.99 -13.35
C ASP A 262 -4.56 -21.76 -13.53
N SER A 263 -4.36 -22.49 -14.62
CA SER A 263 -3.22 -23.38 -14.83
C SER A 263 -2.82 -23.56 -16.29
N GLY A 264 -1.60 -24.06 -16.51
CA GLY A 264 -1.08 -24.41 -17.85
C GLY A 264 -0.38 -23.24 -18.57
N ASP A 265 -0.21 -23.37 -19.90
CA ASP A 265 0.30 -22.29 -20.76
C ASP A 265 -0.81 -21.29 -21.03
N LEU A 266 -0.90 -20.29 -20.17
CA LEU A 266 -1.99 -19.32 -20.17
C LEU A 266 -2.09 -18.49 -21.45
N VAL A 267 -0.97 -18.20 -22.13
CA VAL A 267 -0.97 -17.44 -23.40
C VAL A 267 -1.60 -18.29 -24.49
N ALA A 268 -1.12 -19.51 -24.66
CA ALA A 268 -1.66 -20.43 -25.68
C ALA A 268 -3.09 -20.82 -25.36
N GLN A 269 -3.41 -21.11 -24.08
CA GLN A 269 -4.76 -21.44 -23.66
C GLN A 269 -5.77 -20.32 -23.91
N ALA A 270 -5.43 -19.07 -23.55
CA ALA A 270 -6.34 -17.96 -23.77
C ALA A 270 -6.67 -17.76 -25.25
N GLN A 271 -5.70 -18.00 -26.15
CA GLN A 271 -5.91 -17.89 -27.59
C GLN A 271 -6.91 -18.93 -28.10
N TRP A 272 -6.64 -20.20 -27.85
CA TRP A 272 -7.55 -21.24 -28.38
C TRP A 272 -8.89 -21.31 -27.64
N VAL A 273 -8.94 -20.93 -26.35
CA VAL A 273 -10.23 -20.78 -25.62
C VAL A 273 -11.06 -19.66 -26.23
N ARG A 274 -10.44 -18.55 -26.65
CA ARG A 274 -11.17 -17.48 -27.36
C ARG A 274 -11.73 -17.97 -28.67
N GLU A 275 -10.93 -18.68 -29.47
CA GLU A 275 -11.38 -19.28 -30.73
C GLU A 275 -12.55 -20.26 -30.51
N LEU A 276 -12.44 -21.13 -29.50
CA LEU A 276 -13.51 -22.07 -29.15
C LEU A 276 -14.80 -21.36 -28.71
N LEU A 277 -14.69 -20.33 -27.88
CA LEU A 277 -15.86 -19.54 -27.46
C LEU A 277 -16.51 -18.83 -28.63
N ASP A 278 -15.74 -18.30 -29.58
CA ASP A 278 -16.23 -17.64 -30.76
C ASP A 278 -16.95 -18.64 -31.69
N ASP A 279 -16.37 -19.82 -31.90
CA ASP A 279 -16.99 -20.93 -32.66
C ASP A 279 -18.33 -21.41 -32.06
N LEU A 280 -18.45 -21.35 -30.73
CA LEU A 280 -19.66 -21.66 -29.99
C LEU A 280 -20.68 -20.50 -29.94
N GLY A 281 -20.36 -19.34 -30.58
CA GLY A 281 -21.22 -18.15 -30.58
C GLY A 281 -21.13 -17.28 -29.31
N ASN A 282 -20.15 -17.51 -28.45
CA ASN A 282 -19.94 -16.79 -27.16
C ASN A 282 -18.90 -15.68 -27.29
N THR A 283 -19.00 -14.83 -28.30
CA THR A 283 -18.02 -13.78 -28.63
C THR A 283 -17.87 -12.70 -27.53
N SER A 284 -18.86 -12.54 -26.63
CA SER A 284 -18.88 -11.58 -25.53
C SER A 284 -18.41 -12.17 -24.19
N THR A 285 -18.22 -13.49 -24.11
CA THR A 285 -17.76 -14.16 -22.89
C THR A 285 -16.31 -13.76 -22.60
N ARG A 286 -16.05 -13.28 -21.39
CA ARG A 286 -14.73 -12.80 -20.96
C ARG A 286 -13.82 -13.96 -20.55
N ILE A 287 -12.51 -13.78 -20.72
CA ILE A 287 -11.49 -14.71 -20.24
C ILE A 287 -10.73 -14.05 -19.09
N MET A 288 -10.86 -14.61 -17.90
CA MET A 288 -10.06 -14.24 -16.73
C MET A 288 -8.93 -15.24 -16.54
N VAL A 289 -7.74 -14.73 -16.29
CA VAL A 289 -6.57 -15.56 -15.96
C VAL A 289 -6.20 -15.33 -14.50
N THR A 290 -6.06 -16.41 -13.78
CA THR A 290 -5.49 -16.46 -12.44
C THR A 290 -4.30 -17.43 -12.47
N SER A 291 -3.47 -17.45 -11.51
CA SER A 291 -2.31 -18.33 -11.28
C SER A 291 -1.26 -17.52 -10.50
N ASP A 292 -0.01 -17.95 -10.50
CA ASP A 292 1.11 -17.21 -9.89
C ASP A 292 1.55 -16.03 -10.78
N LEU A 293 0.63 -15.08 -11.01
CA LEU A 293 0.88 -13.90 -11.82
C LEU A 293 1.71 -12.85 -11.05
N ASP A 294 2.67 -12.28 -11.76
CA ASP A 294 3.40 -11.07 -11.41
C ASP A 294 3.34 -10.05 -12.55
N GLU A 295 3.99 -8.91 -12.42
CA GLU A 295 4.02 -7.88 -13.47
C GLU A 295 4.61 -8.38 -14.80
N TYR A 296 5.52 -9.34 -14.77
CA TYR A 296 6.13 -9.89 -15.99
C TYR A 296 5.20 -10.88 -16.70
N ALA A 297 4.55 -11.76 -15.94
CA ALA A 297 3.54 -12.67 -16.48
C ALA A 297 2.34 -11.91 -17.07
N ILE A 298 1.88 -10.86 -16.40
CA ILE A 298 0.82 -9.97 -16.90
C ILE A 298 1.25 -9.30 -18.21
N ALA A 299 2.48 -8.78 -18.27
CA ALA A 299 2.99 -8.19 -19.51
C ALA A 299 3.10 -9.19 -20.65
N ALA A 300 3.51 -10.45 -20.39
CA ALA A 300 3.55 -11.52 -21.38
C ALA A 300 2.15 -11.87 -21.93
N LEU A 301 1.12 -11.81 -21.07
CA LEU A 301 -0.27 -12.00 -21.41
C LEU A 301 -0.89 -10.79 -22.16
N GLY A 302 -0.15 -9.70 -22.30
CA GLY A 302 -0.63 -8.47 -22.97
C GLY A 302 -1.11 -8.65 -24.39
N SER A 303 -0.54 -9.61 -25.15
CA SER A 303 -0.95 -9.96 -26.52
C SER A 303 -2.03 -11.03 -26.60
N ALA A 304 -2.36 -11.70 -25.49
CA ALA A 304 -3.40 -12.72 -25.43
C ALA A 304 -4.78 -12.09 -25.21
N PRO A 305 -5.86 -12.75 -25.63
CA PRO A 305 -7.24 -12.28 -25.46
C PRO A 305 -7.74 -12.50 -24.04
N VAL A 306 -7.05 -11.90 -23.06
CA VAL A 306 -7.39 -11.92 -21.65
C VAL A 306 -8.09 -10.63 -21.26
N ASP A 307 -9.17 -10.71 -20.51
CA ASP A 307 -9.99 -9.56 -20.12
C ASP A 307 -9.75 -9.11 -18.68
N ALA A 308 -9.23 -9.98 -17.82
CA ALA A 308 -8.95 -9.65 -16.42
C ALA A 308 -7.89 -10.58 -15.83
N TYR A 309 -7.21 -10.09 -14.78
CA TYR A 309 -6.17 -10.81 -14.05
C TYR A 309 -6.54 -10.96 -12.58
N GLY A 310 -6.39 -12.16 -12.02
CA GLY A 310 -6.43 -12.41 -10.58
C GLY A 310 -5.02 -12.64 -10.05
N VAL A 311 -4.57 -11.85 -9.09
CA VAL A 311 -3.19 -11.87 -8.58
C VAL A 311 -3.19 -12.19 -7.09
N GLY A 312 -2.38 -13.17 -6.68
CA GLY A 312 -2.30 -13.63 -5.31
C GLY A 312 -0.93 -13.40 -4.68
N THR A 313 -0.12 -14.47 -4.63
CA THR A 313 1.14 -14.52 -3.87
C THR A 313 2.10 -13.38 -4.20
N SER A 314 2.36 -13.13 -5.48
CA SER A 314 3.32 -12.10 -5.91
C SER A 314 2.92 -10.71 -5.44
N LEU A 315 1.62 -10.39 -5.44
CA LEU A 315 1.13 -9.10 -4.95
C LEU A 315 1.40 -8.95 -3.44
N VAL A 316 0.88 -9.89 -2.61
CA VAL A 316 0.95 -9.77 -1.14
C VAL A 316 2.35 -9.97 -0.56
N THR A 317 3.31 -10.35 -1.39
CA THR A 317 4.75 -10.41 -1.06
C THR A 317 5.56 -9.29 -1.72
N GLY A 318 4.90 -8.26 -2.26
CA GLY A 318 5.55 -7.12 -2.90
C GLY A 318 6.34 -7.49 -4.15
N SER A 319 5.96 -8.57 -4.85
CA SER A 319 6.68 -9.09 -6.04
C SER A 319 8.19 -9.28 -5.76
N GLY A 320 8.50 -9.98 -4.66
CA GLY A 320 9.87 -10.26 -4.22
C GLY A 320 10.54 -9.14 -3.42
N ALA A 321 9.85 -8.02 -3.18
CA ALA A 321 10.30 -6.93 -2.31
C ALA A 321 9.25 -6.64 -1.23
N PRO A 322 9.18 -7.46 -0.17
CA PRO A 322 8.10 -7.40 0.85
C PRO A 322 8.17 -6.17 1.75
N THR A 323 9.23 -5.37 1.64
CA THR A 323 9.42 -4.12 2.38
C THR A 323 9.91 -3.01 1.43
N ALA A 324 9.43 -1.79 1.64
CA ALA A 324 9.86 -0.63 0.86
C ALA A 324 11.28 -0.14 1.23
N GLY A 325 11.83 -0.63 2.34
CA GLY A 325 13.17 -0.27 2.79
C GLY A 325 13.27 1.13 3.40
N LEU A 326 12.16 1.63 3.92
CA LEU A 326 12.08 2.92 4.60
C LEU A 326 12.82 2.87 5.94
N VAL A 327 13.39 3.99 6.31
CA VAL A 327 14.02 4.24 7.61
C VAL A 327 13.38 5.48 8.25
N TYR A 328 13.42 5.55 9.59
CA TYR A 328 12.94 6.69 10.36
C TYR A 328 14.10 7.29 11.14
N LYS A 329 14.37 8.57 10.97
CA LYS A 329 15.59 9.19 11.53
C LYS A 329 15.32 10.58 12.08
N LEU A 330 15.91 10.86 13.26
CA LEU A 330 15.99 12.21 13.77
C LEU A 330 16.83 13.04 12.80
N VAL A 331 16.25 14.11 12.26
CA VAL A 331 16.87 14.99 11.25
C VAL A 331 17.07 16.43 11.78
N SER A 332 16.29 16.81 12.79
CA SER A 332 16.42 18.13 13.43
C SER A 332 15.99 18.06 14.89
N ARG A 333 16.57 18.88 15.72
CA ARG A 333 16.21 19.03 17.13
C ARG A 333 16.43 20.46 17.62
N GLU A 334 15.72 20.84 18.65
CA GLU A 334 15.93 22.11 19.32
C GLU A 334 17.34 22.17 19.97
N GLY A 335 18.02 23.26 19.74
CA GLY A 335 19.30 23.60 20.38
C GLY A 335 19.13 24.23 21.78
N THR A 336 20.22 24.57 22.41
CA THR A 336 20.22 25.24 23.75
C THR A 336 19.74 26.70 23.68
N ASP A 337 19.72 27.28 22.48
CA ASP A 337 19.26 28.64 22.18
C ASP A 337 17.77 28.68 21.72
N GLY A 338 17.09 27.52 21.73
CA GLY A 338 15.71 27.38 21.26
C GLY A 338 15.56 27.29 19.74
N ASN A 339 16.63 27.42 18.97
CA ASN A 339 16.58 27.26 17.51
C ASN A 339 16.75 25.78 17.12
N PHE A 340 16.17 25.39 15.99
CA PHE A 340 16.39 24.04 15.45
C PHE A 340 17.82 23.87 14.93
N VAL A 341 18.42 22.74 15.28
CA VAL A 341 19.74 22.30 14.81
C VAL A 341 19.56 21.06 13.94
N SER A 342 20.04 21.15 12.72
CA SER A 342 20.13 20.02 11.80
C SER A 342 21.06 18.95 12.37
N VAL A 343 20.60 17.70 12.38
CA VAL A 343 21.38 16.55 12.86
C VAL A 343 21.31 15.41 11.87
N ALA A 344 22.44 14.72 11.68
CA ALA A 344 22.51 13.59 10.77
C ALA A 344 23.56 12.58 11.23
N LYS A 345 23.34 11.31 10.92
CA LYS A 345 24.34 10.28 11.12
C LYS A 345 25.44 10.40 10.06
N ALA A 346 26.66 10.59 10.48
CA ALA A 346 27.86 10.72 9.62
C ALA A 346 28.56 9.38 9.36
N ALA A 347 27.83 8.27 9.18
CA ALA A 347 28.45 6.96 8.92
C ALA A 347 28.68 6.76 7.42
N LYS A 348 29.85 6.18 7.06
CA LYS A 348 30.21 5.82 5.68
C LYS A 348 29.10 4.94 5.07
N ASN A 349 28.57 5.33 3.92
CA ASN A 349 27.46 4.66 3.19
C ASN A 349 26.06 4.67 3.90
N LYS A 350 25.88 5.42 4.98
CA LYS A 350 24.60 5.57 5.69
C LYS A 350 24.33 7.02 6.10
N ALA A 351 24.93 7.97 5.40
CA ALA A 351 24.67 9.38 5.64
C ALA A 351 23.21 9.70 5.32
N SER A 352 22.55 10.43 6.22
CA SER A 352 21.28 11.09 5.99
C SER A 352 21.50 12.59 5.97
N LEU A 353 20.72 13.31 5.17
CA LEU A 353 20.73 14.76 5.21
C LEU A 353 19.85 15.22 6.36
N GLY A 354 20.42 16.01 7.28
CA GLY A 354 19.69 16.59 8.41
C GLY A 354 18.84 17.80 7.98
N GLY A 355 18.02 18.28 8.89
CA GLY A 355 17.16 19.45 8.71
C GLY A 355 15.70 19.10 8.36
N HIS A 356 14.80 20.03 8.68
CA HIS A 356 13.39 19.93 8.26
C HIS A 356 13.33 20.08 6.75
N LYS A 357 12.52 19.26 6.08
CA LYS A 357 12.47 19.21 4.62
C LYS A 357 11.13 19.62 4.08
N TYR A 358 11.19 20.18 2.89
CA TYR A 358 10.06 20.52 2.03
C TYR A 358 10.31 19.86 0.68
N ALA A 359 9.27 19.53 -0.07
CA ALA A 359 9.45 18.84 -1.34
C ALA A 359 8.46 19.31 -2.38
N LEU A 360 8.93 19.40 -3.62
CA LEU A 360 8.09 19.63 -4.78
C LEU A 360 8.50 18.70 -5.94
N ARG A 361 7.55 18.39 -6.80
CA ARG A 361 7.74 17.68 -8.07
C ARG A 361 7.95 18.72 -9.17
N ARG A 362 9.15 18.75 -9.72
CA ARG A 362 9.46 19.64 -10.83
C ARG A 362 8.86 19.12 -12.11
N ILE A 363 7.97 19.90 -12.72
CA ILE A 363 7.18 19.53 -13.88
C ILE A 363 7.65 20.38 -15.08
N ASN A 364 7.91 19.75 -16.21
CA ASN A 364 8.24 20.47 -17.43
C ASN A 364 7.00 20.96 -18.20
N GLN A 365 7.19 21.80 -19.20
CA GLN A 365 6.12 22.37 -20.04
C GLN A 365 5.20 21.32 -20.73
N ARG A 366 5.58 20.02 -20.72
CA ARG A 366 4.77 18.92 -21.25
C ARG A 366 3.99 18.17 -20.14
N GLY A 367 3.98 18.72 -18.92
CA GLY A 367 3.33 18.10 -17.77
C GLY A 367 4.05 16.83 -17.27
N ARG A 368 5.36 16.70 -17.52
CA ARG A 368 6.14 15.53 -17.09
C ARG A 368 7.13 15.89 -16.00
N ALA A 369 7.20 15.05 -14.99
CA ALA A 369 8.16 15.15 -13.91
C ALA A 369 9.60 14.97 -14.45
N VAL A 370 10.50 15.85 -14.03
CA VAL A 370 11.91 15.84 -14.41
C VAL A 370 12.84 15.67 -13.21
N ALA A 371 12.41 16.10 -12.04
CA ALA A 371 13.11 15.91 -10.77
C ALA A 371 12.12 15.96 -9.61
N GLU A 372 12.52 15.38 -8.48
CA GLU A 372 11.94 15.68 -7.18
C GLU A 372 12.91 16.58 -6.45
N VAL A 373 12.47 17.77 -6.06
CA VAL A 373 13.33 18.77 -5.42
C VAL A 373 12.99 18.87 -3.94
N VAL A 374 13.98 18.61 -3.10
CA VAL A 374 13.85 18.58 -1.64
C VAL A 374 14.64 19.75 -1.07
N GLY A 375 13.92 20.74 -0.55
CA GLY A 375 14.51 21.86 0.17
C GLY A 375 14.80 21.50 1.63
N VAL A 376 15.95 21.92 2.12
CA VAL A 376 16.40 21.71 3.50
C VAL A 376 16.36 23.04 4.24
N GLY A 377 15.46 23.14 5.24
CA GLY A 377 15.26 24.36 6.02
C GLY A 377 14.30 25.37 5.37
N ALA A 378 14.11 25.32 4.07
CA ALA A 378 13.21 26.20 3.34
C ALA A 378 12.52 25.46 2.18
N LEU A 379 11.38 26.01 1.73
CA LEU A 379 10.68 25.52 0.55
C LEU A 379 11.57 25.74 -0.70
N PRO A 380 11.75 24.74 -1.57
CA PRO A 380 12.49 24.90 -2.81
C PRO A 380 11.86 25.97 -3.70
N HIS A 381 12.67 26.55 -4.59
CA HIS A 381 12.15 27.49 -5.57
C HIS A 381 11.14 26.82 -6.50
N ASN A 382 9.89 27.33 -6.51
CA ASN A 382 8.82 26.89 -7.39
C ASN A 382 8.76 27.87 -8.58
N ASP A 383 8.87 27.36 -9.80
CA ASP A 383 8.84 28.17 -11.03
C ASP A 383 7.41 28.47 -11.55
N GLY A 384 6.39 27.97 -10.80
CA GLY A 384 4.97 28.18 -11.08
C GLY A 384 4.25 26.97 -11.65
N ASP A 385 4.99 26.00 -12.19
CA ASP A 385 4.44 24.75 -12.74
C ASP A 385 4.70 23.53 -11.81
N ASP A 386 5.53 23.70 -10.77
CA ASP A 386 5.91 22.65 -9.83
C ASP A 386 4.78 22.33 -8.86
N ARG A 387 4.67 21.05 -8.47
CA ARG A 387 3.66 20.58 -7.53
C ARG A 387 4.26 20.34 -6.14
N GLU A 388 3.73 21.01 -5.13
CA GLU A 388 4.07 20.70 -3.73
C GLU A 388 3.59 19.30 -3.35
N LEU A 389 4.39 18.59 -2.55
CA LEU A 389 4.18 17.18 -2.25
C LEU A 389 3.79 16.91 -0.79
N LEU A 390 4.10 17.85 0.13
CA LEU A 390 3.82 17.64 1.54
C LEU A 390 2.41 18.11 1.90
N GLU A 391 1.65 17.20 2.48
CA GLU A 391 0.33 17.44 3.05
C GLU A 391 0.38 17.33 4.57
N THR A 392 -0.52 18.01 5.26
CA THR A 392 -0.63 17.90 6.72
C THR A 392 -1.68 16.84 7.08
N PHE A 393 -1.25 15.80 7.77
CA PHE A 393 -2.11 14.71 8.23
C PHE A 393 -2.59 14.88 9.65
N VAL A 394 -1.71 15.39 10.51
CA VAL A 394 -1.99 15.70 11.92
C VAL A 394 -1.46 17.10 12.19
N ALA A 395 -2.28 17.93 12.80
CA ALA A 395 -1.89 19.25 13.28
C ALA A 395 -2.17 19.33 14.80
N ASP A 396 -1.14 19.61 15.58
CA ASP A 396 -1.24 19.74 17.05
C ASP A 396 -1.99 18.54 17.68
N GLY A 397 -1.62 17.32 17.29
CA GLY A 397 -2.23 16.08 17.77
C GLY A 397 -3.60 15.73 17.18
N VAL A 398 -4.16 16.56 16.31
CA VAL A 398 -5.50 16.37 15.72
C VAL A 398 -5.36 15.85 14.27
N VAL A 399 -5.88 14.64 14.03
CA VAL A 399 -5.95 14.07 12.67
C VAL A 399 -6.84 14.96 11.80
N GLN A 400 -6.31 15.40 10.68
CA GLN A 400 -7.01 16.25 9.75
C GLN A 400 -8.05 15.43 8.96
N PRO A 401 -9.21 16.02 8.62
CA PRO A 401 -10.26 15.30 7.91
C PRO A 401 -9.81 14.88 6.51
N GLY A 402 -10.33 13.74 6.07
CA GLY A 402 -10.13 13.28 4.70
C GLY A 402 -8.99 12.29 4.49
N TRP A 403 -8.21 11.93 5.51
CA TRP A 403 -7.08 11.01 5.38
C TRP A 403 -7.38 9.58 5.82
N THR A 404 -8.55 9.32 6.37
CA THR A 404 -8.99 7.99 6.86
C THR A 404 -10.33 7.58 6.24
N GLY A 405 -10.67 6.30 6.37
CA GLY A 405 -11.94 5.73 5.91
C GLY A 405 -12.01 5.47 4.40
N PRO A 406 -13.19 5.02 3.90
CA PRO A 406 -13.39 4.62 2.51
C PRO A 406 -13.09 5.71 1.49
N ASP A 407 -13.60 6.93 1.70
CA ASP A 407 -13.38 8.04 0.77
C ASP A 407 -11.90 8.42 0.62
N ALA A 408 -11.07 8.14 1.63
CA ALA A 408 -9.63 8.36 1.55
C ALA A 408 -8.96 7.37 0.57
N VAL A 409 -9.46 6.13 0.51
CA VAL A 409 -8.98 5.13 -0.46
C VAL A 409 -9.27 5.56 -1.89
N ASP A 410 -10.48 6.05 -2.16
CA ASP A 410 -10.86 6.53 -3.50
C ASP A 410 -10.02 7.74 -3.93
N ARG A 411 -9.79 8.70 -3.00
CA ARG A 411 -8.90 9.85 -3.27
C ARG A 411 -7.46 9.42 -3.50
N ALA A 412 -6.95 8.46 -2.74
CA ALA A 412 -5.62 7.92 -2.92
C ALA A 412 -5.46 7.22 -4.28
N ARG A 413 -6.47 6.46 -4.71
CA ARG A 413 -6.51 5.83 -6.03
C ARG A 413 -6.49 6.88 -7.15
N ALA A 414 -7.32 7.92 -7.07
CA ALA A 414 -7.32 9.00 -8.06
C ALA A 414 -5.97 9.73 -8.11
N ARG A 415 -5.33 9.93 -6.95
CA ARG A 415 -3.98 10.52 -6.88
C ARG A 415 -2.92 9.62 -7.50
N HIS A 416 -2.99 8.30 -7.30
CA HIS A 416 -2.09 7.35 -7.94
C HIS A 416 -2.16 7.47 -9.48
N GLU A 417 -3.36 7.49 -10.05
CA GLU A 417 -3.55 7.66 -11.49
C GLU A 417 -2.94 8.99 -11.98
N ALA A 418 -3.21 10.09 -11.28
CA ALA A 418 -2.68 11.41 -11.62
C ALA A 418 -1.14 11.46 -11.50
N SER A 419 -0.58 10.93 -10.40
CA SER A 419 0.85 10.93 -10.13
C SER A 419 1.64 10.08 -11.13
N LEU A 420 1.08 8.96 -11.60
CA LEU A 420 1.66 8.16 -12.68
C LEU A 420 1.68 8.91 -14.01
N LEU A 421 0.64 9.68 -14.32
CA LEU A 421 0.58 10.47 -15.56
C LEU A 421 1.65 11.56 -15.60
N GLU A 422 2.14 12.04 -14.46
CA GLU A 422 3.27 12.96 -14.39
C GLU A 422 4.60 12.30 -14.80
N LEU A 423 4.74 10.98 -14.64
CA LEU A 423 6.02 10.30 -14.85
C LEU A 423 6.42 10.22 -16.33
N PRO A 424 7.74 10.24 -16.63
CA PRO A 424 8.24 9.93 -17.96
C PRO A 424 7.85 8.51 -18.39
N ALA A 425 7.68 8.29 -19.70
CA ALA A 425 7.31 6.97 -20.26
C ALA A 425 8.27 5.82 -19.83
N ALA A 426 9.50 6.14 -19.45
CA ALA A 426 10.44 5.17 -18.93
C ALA A 426 10.01 4.54 -17.59
N ALA A 427 9.12 5.17 -16.83
CA ALA A 427 8.57 4.63 -15.58
C ALA A 427 7.79 3.33 -15.77
N TYR A 428 7.10 3.22 -16.90
CA TYR A 428 6.26 2.04 -17.23
C TYR A 428 7.06 0.82 -17.70
N ARG A 429 8.38 0.95 -17.86
CA ARG A 429 9.23 -0.18 -18.27
C ARG A 429 9.46 -1.10 -17.08
N LEU A 430 9.22 -2.40 -17.29
CA LEU A 430 9.46 -3.43 -16.28
C LEU A 430 10.95 -3.77 -16.10
N GLN A 431 11.82 -3.31 -16.98
CA GLN A 431 13.28 -3.51 -16.88
C GLN A 431 13.81 -2.90 -15.58
N ARG A 432 14.75 -3.59 -14.97
CA ARG A 432 15.53 -3.04 -13.85
C ARG A 432 16.26 -1.77 -14.30
N GLY A 433 16.33 -0.80 -13.40
CA GLY A 433 17.01 0.46 -13.69
C GLY A 433 17.02 1.38 -12.49
N GLU A 434 17.72 2.50 -12.65
CA GLU A 434 17.75 3.59 -11.69
C GLU A 434 16.37 4.26 -11.55
N PRO A 435 16.15 5.03 -10.49
CA PRO A 435 14.97 5.87 -10.36
C PRO A 435 14.70 6.67 -11.64
N VAL A 436 13.44 6.79 -12.02
CA VAL A 436 13.07 7.36 -13.34
C VAL A 436 13.30 8.87 -13.44
N ILE A 437 13.32 9.54 -12.29
CA ILE A 437 13.76 10.93 -12.12
C ILE A 437 14.73 11.03 -10.93
N PRO A 438 15.65 11.99 -10.91
CA PRO A 438 16.53 12.22 -9.77
C PRO A 438 15.77 12.90 -8.62
N THR A 439 16.30 12.72 -7.40
CA THR A 439 16.01 13.59 -6.25
C THR A 439 17.14 14.61 -6.11
N GLU A 440 16.82 15.89 -6.16
CA GLU A 440 17.75 17.00 -6.03
C GLU A 440 17.53 17.68 -4.67
N PHE A 441 18.61 18.02 -3.97
CA PHE A 441 18.55 18.69 -2.68
C PHE A 441 18.99 20.15 -2.83
N GLU A 442 18.15 21.08 -2.35
CA GLU A 442 18.46 22.50 -2.25
C GLU A 442 18.64 22.84 -0.76
N GLU A 443 19.83 23.27 -0.39
CA GLU A 443 20.12 23.78 0.96
C GLU A 443 19.92 25.30 0.97
N GLU A 444 19.41 25.83 2.08
CA GLU A 444 19.32 27.27 2.28
C GLU A 444 20.72 27.86 2.20
N THR A 445 20.95 28.73 1.20
CA THR A 445 22.22 29.45 1.06
C THR A 445 22.35 30.41 2.26
N ARG A 446 23.24 30.10 3.19
CA ARG A 446 23.54 30.93 4.38
C ARG A 446 24.17 32.26 3.99
#